data_225dddec231032521049fc4cc1f5010d
#
_entry.id   225dddec231032521049fc4cc1f5010d
#
_cell.length_a   1.000
_cell.length_b   1.000
_cell.length_c   1.000
_cell.angle_alpha   90.00
_cell.angle_beta   90.00
_cell.angle_gamma   90.00
#
_symmetry.space_group_name_H-M   'P 1'
#
loop_
_entity.id
_entity.type
_entity.pdbx_description
1 polymer ?
#
loop_
_entity_poly.entity_id
_entity_poly.type
_entity_poly.pdbx_seq_one_letter_code
_entity_poly.pdbx_strand_id
1 'polypeptide(L)'
;MNMIDGSPQLQSLISHLRTGPSLDNEQDSRYFRYFCETSAGDIARLFNQSVWERLIPQASESEPFISQALIALGAFTKGRASNGIEAFLHRQHGLDQYGRALVGMRQALNGSSYNARKALIACLLVYSIESIQGHLAIAAAHAASGENLLHEIVFDRKAKTLPPLSCQQDPTIDDDLCRAFSDLDLQALCVIDCRSSKLHERRTRDLNHLLLSMPSSFSNLKESHDWWQIIMRRNFHWIATARKTILEERPKDVESPSILIPDYEELDLKDENCSWTSVAVIPSTNPTLRGDCATYLDEIAHWESIAAPLVEEGLQAPEDSREFLAACLVKIQVAMMMIQVASVLLSMQLNGTHTFHNFIQSWIM
;
A
#
# COMPACT_ATOMS: atom_id res chain seq x y z
N MET A 1 -58.48 4.60 -6.63
CA MET A 1 -57.60 4.62 -5.48
C MET A 1 -57.09 3.18 -5.30
N ASN A 2 -56.09 2.80 -6.12
CA ASN A 2 -55.57 1.44 -6.16
C ASN A 2 -54.25 1.42 -5.36
N MET A 3 -54.28 0.76 -4.24
CA MET A 3 -53.07 0.45 -3.48
C MET A 3 -52.29 -0.59 -4.27
N ILE A 4 -51.05 -0.27 -4.59
CA ILE A 4 -50.09 -1.18 -5.22
C ILE A 4 -49.60 -2.10 -4.11
N ASP A 5 -50.10 -3.33 -4.13
CA ASP A 5 -49.70 -4.40 -3.25
C ASP A 5 -48.23 -4.76 -3.60
N GLY A 6 -47.32 -4.50 -2.67
CA GLY A 6 -45.90 -4.78 -2.84
C GLY A 6 -45.69 -6.29 -2.93
N SER A 7 -45.34 -6.74 -4.13
CA SER A 7 -45.10 -8.15 -4.44
C SER A 7 -44.10 -8.78 -3.46
N PRO A 8 -44.36 -10.00 -2.93
CA PRO A 8 -43.43 -10.74 -2.06
C PRO A 8 -42.03 -10.94 -2.65
N GLN A 9 -41.92 -10.87 -3.97
CA GLN A 9 -40.63 -10.96 -4.67
C GLN A 9 -39.76 -9.70 -4.49
N LEU A 10 -40.34 -8.49 -4.36
CA LEU A 10 -39.60 -7.28 -4.05
C LEU A 10 -39.09 -7.26 -2.61
N GLN A 11 -39.85 -7.78 -1.67
CA GLN A 11 -39.41 -7.92 -0.28
C GLN A 11 -38.33 -9.00 -0.15
N SER A 12 -38.38 -10.08 -0.92
CA SER A 12 -37.35 -11.11 -0.98
C SER A 12 -36.06 -10.56 -1.63
N LEU A 13 -36.15 -9.77 -2.69
CA LEU A 13 -34.99 -9.09 -3.30
C LEU A 13 -34.35 -8.05 -2.36
N ILE A 14 -35.16 -7.32 -1.60
CA ILE A 14 -34.66 -6.35 -0.62
C ILE A 14 -34.03 -7.07 0.61
N SER A 15 -34.51 -8.26 0.98
CA SER A 15 -33.90 -9.06 2.04
C SER A 15 -32.56 -9.67 1.64
N HIS A 16 -32.37 -10.00 0.37
CA HIS A 16 -31.08 -10.45 -0.17
C HIS A 16 -30.04 -9.33 -0.34
N LEU A 17 -30.48 -8.06 -0.30
CA LEU A 17 -29.58 -6.89 -0.30
C LEU A 17 -29.12 -6.47 1.12
N ARG A 18 -29.56 -7.15 2.16
CA ARG A 18 -29.14 -6.96 3.54
C ARG A 18 -28.16 -8.05 3.99
N THR A 19 -27.09 -8.25 3.25
CA THR A 19 -26.00 -9.12 3.68
C THR A 19 -24.91 -8.29 4.35
N GLY A 20 -25.10 -8.02 5.62
CA GLY A 20 -24.08 -7.58 6.53
C GLY A 20 -24.06 -8.51 7.74
N PRO A 21 -22.97 -8.57 8.52
CA PRO A 21 -22.93 -9.37 9.74
C PRO A 21 -24.09 -8.97 10.66
N SER A 22 -24.70 -9.96 11.34
CA SER A 22 -25.70 -9.69 12.36
C SER A 22 -25.02 -8.99 13.54
N LEU A 23 -25.20 -7.66 13.62
CA LEU A 23 -24.64 -6.84 14.69
C LEU A 23 -25.74 -6.58 15.71
N ASP A 24 -25.53 -7.03 16.95
CA ASP A 24 -26.51 -6.93 18.04
C ASP A 24 -26.63 -5.50 18.60
N ASN A 25 -25.69 -4.61 18.29
CA ASN A 25 -25.60 -3.25 18.80
C ASN A 25 -25.83 -2.23 17.68
N GLU A 26 -26.79 -1.32 17.88
CA GLU A 26 -27.10 -0.25 16.93
C GLU A 26 -25.89 0.66 16.66
N GLN A 27 -25.06 0.92 17.68
CA GLN A 27 -23.87 1.75 17.55
C GLN A 27 -22.83 1.07 16.65
N ASP A 28 -22.60 -0.23 16.82
CA ASP A 28 -21.71 -1.03 15.98
C ASP A 28 -22.20 -1.05 14.53
N SER A 29 -23.52 -1.20 14.34
CA SER A 29 -24.15 -1.15 13.02
C SER A 29 -23.94 0.19 12.31
N ARG A 30 -23.96 1.31 13.06
CA ARG A 30 -23.68 2.65 12.49
C ARG A 30 -22.23 2.79 12.04
N TYR A 31 -21.25 2.32 12.82
CA TYR A 31 -19.84 2.40 12.44
C TYR A 31 -19.51 1.43 11.30
N PHE A 32 -20.07 0.23 11.29
CA PHE A 32 -19.92 -0.70 10.20
C PHE A 32 -20.46 -0.11 8.88
N ARG A 33 -21.65 0.51 8.93
CA ARG A 33 -22.22 1.22 7.78
C ARG A 33 -21.34 2.38 7.35
N TYR A 34 -20.86 3.20 8.29
CA TYR A 34 -19.95 4.31 7.99
C TYR A 34 -18.66 3.82 7.33
N PHE A 35 -18.14 2.65 7.76
CA PHE A 35 -17.04 2.02 7.08
C PHE A 35 -17.39 1.71 5.62
N CYS A 36 -18.48 1.01 5.36
CA CYS A 36 -18.86 0.61 4.01
C CYS A 36 -19.17 1.79 3.08
N GLU A 37 -19.80 2.86 3.60
CA GLU A 37 -20.25 4.02 2.82
C GLU A 37 -19.15 5.07 2.61
N THR A 38 -18.17 5.17 3.51
CA THR A 38 -17.18 6.25 3.51
C THR A 38 -15.75 5.71 3.64
N SER A 39 -15.44 5.02 4.75
CA SER A 39 -14.05 4.67 5.09
C SER A 39 -13.42 3.70 4.10
N ALA A 40 -14.20 2.77 3.54
CA ALA A 40 -13.70 1.81 2.56
C ALA A 40 -13.18 2.52 1.31
N GLY A 41 -13.88 3.55 0.83
CA GLY A 41 -13.45 4.37 -0.29
C GLY A 41 -12.19 5.19 0.01
N ASP A 42 -12.09 5.75 1.22
CA ASP A 42 -10.93 6.53 1.66
C ASP A 42 -9.66 5.66 1.83
N ILE A 43 -9.84 4.42 2.29
CA ILE A 43 -8.75 3.45 2.47
C ILE A 43 -8.39 2.79 1.14
N ALA A 44 -9.40 2.53 0.29
CA ALA A 44 -9.22 1.93 -1.01
C ALA A 44 -8.45 2.88 -1.92
N ARG A 45 -7.36 2.41 -2.46
CA ARG A 45 -6.65 3.16 -3.48
C ARG A 45 -7.35 3.03 -4.83
N LEU A 46 -6.97 3.87 -5.79
CA LEU A 46 -7.59 3.91 -7.12
C LEU A 46 -7.66 2.54 -7.81
N PHE A 47 -6.77 1.61 -7.46
CA PHE A 47 -6.68 0.29 -8.09
C PHE A 47 -7.13 -0.90 -7.20
N ASN A 48 -7.35 -0.72 -5.88
CA ASN A 48 -7.61 -1.82 -4.92
C ASN A 48 -8.97 -1.77 -4.22
N GLN A 49 -9.96 -1.16 -4.86
CA GLN A 49 -11.30 -1.00 -4.26
C GLN A 49 -11.98 -2.32 -3.93
N SER A 50 -11.84 -3.34 -4.80
CA SER A 50 -12.52 -4.62 -4.62
C SER A 50 -12.17 -5.30 -3.28
N VAL A 51 -10.98 -5.05 -2.74
CA VAL A 51 -10.59 -5.57 -1.42
C VAL A 51 -11.42 -4.93 -0.30
N TRP A 52 -11.49 -3.60 -0.28
CA TRP A 52 -12.10 -2.86 0.82
C TRP A 52 -13.60 -2.73 0.71
N GLU A 53 -14.14 -2.62 -0.51
CA GLU A 53 -15.57 -2.44 -0.75
C GLU A 53 -16.33 -3.77 -0.85
N ARG A 54 -15.64 -4.89 -1.16
CA ARG A 54 -16.29 -6.17 -1.38
C ARG A 54 -15.69 -7.31 -0.57
N LEU A 55 -14.40 -7.64 -0.76
CA LEU A 55 -13.78 -8.86 -0.23
C LEU A 55 -13.80 -8.89 1.30
N ILE A 56 -13.34 -7.82 1.96
CA ILE A 56 -13.26 -7.75 3.42
C ILE A 56 -14.65 -7.65 4.06
N PRO A 57 -15.59 -6.81 3.58
CA PRO A 57 -16.97 -6.84 4.06
C PRO A 57 -17.64 -8.20 3.94
N GLN A 58 -17.49 -8.91 2.82
CA GLN A 58 -18.00 -10.28 2.68
C GLN A 58 -17.36 -11.27 3.67
N ALA A 59 -16.04 -11.18 3.87
CA ALA A 59 -15.35 -12.02 4.85
C ALA A 59 -15.81 -11.76 6.28
N SER A 60 -16.31 -10.55 6.58
CA SER A 60 -16.82 -10.19 7.90
C SER A 60 -18.11 -10.92 8.29
N GLU A 61 -18.86 -11.48 7.32
CA GLU A 61 -20.08 -12.25 7.59
C GLU A 61 -19.78 -13.57 8.31
N SER A 62 -18.62 -14.17 8.05
CA SER A 62 -18.21 -15.45 8.64
C SER A 62 -17.19 -15.34 9.77
N GLU A 63 -16.49 -14.19 9.87
CA GLU A 63 -15.38 -14.00 10.80
C GLU A 63 -15.62 -12.79 11.71
N PRO A 64 -16.04 -13.00 12.97
CA PRO A 64 -16.39 -11.91 13.90
C PRO A 64 -15.27 -10.89 14.12
N PHE A 65 -13.99 -11.32 14.11
CA PHE A 65 -12.87 -10.41 14.28
C PHE A 65 -12.75 -9.39 13.14
N ILE A 66 -13.16 -9.78 11.91
CA ILE A 66 -13.17 -8.89 10.76
C ILE A 66 -14.25 -7.82 10.96
N SER A 67 -15.47 -8.21 11.36
CA SER A 67 -16.54 -7.25 11.66
C SER A 67 -16.10 -6.22 12.70
N GLN A 68 -15.48 -6.69 13.80
CA GLN A 68 -14.98 -5.83 14.88
C GLN A 68 -13.91 -4.86 14.38
N ALA A 69 -12.99 -5.33 13.52
CA ALA A 69 -11.97 -4.48 12.92
C ALA A 69 -12.57 -3.42 11.97
N LEU A 70 -13.59 -3.77 11.18
CA LEU A 70 -14.30 -2.82 10.31
C LEU A 70 -15.05 -1.76 11.10
N ILE A 71 -15.70 -2.15 12.21
CA ILE A 71 -16.35 -1.22 13.15
C ILE A 71 -15.30 -0.26 13.74
N ALA A 72 -14.13 -0.79 14.14
CA ALA A 72 -13.03 0.03 14.65
C ALA A 72 -12.53 1.03 13.58
N LEU A 73 -12.32 0.59 12.33
CA LEU A 73 -11.93 1.47 11.22
C LEU A 73 -12.96 2.57 10.98
N GLY A 74 -14.26 2.23 10.94
CA GLY A 74 -15.33 3.20 10.80
C GLY A 74 -15.38 4.21 11.95
N ALA A 75 -15.13 3.76 13.18
CA ALA A 75 -15.07 4.64 14.35
C ALA A 75 -13.85 5.57 14.32
N PHE A 76 -12.65 5.07 13.98
CA PHE A 76 -11.43 5.88 13.89
C PHE A 76 -11.52 6.92 12.76
N THR A 77 -11.98 6.54 11.58
CA THR A 77 -12.13 7.46 10.45
C THR A 77 -13.17 8.53 10.75
N LYS A 78 -14.29 8.16 11.36
CA LYS A 78 -15.30 9.12 11.81
C LYS A 78 -14.75 10.06 12.88
N GLY A 79 -13.96 9.52 13.82
CA GLY A 79 -13.30 10.32 14.86
C GLY A 79 -12.32 11.34 14.30
N ARG A 80 -11.65 11.04 13.18
CA ARG A 80 -10.78 11.99 12.47
C ARG A 80 -11.56 13.10 11.77
N ALA A 81 -12.76 12.80 11.29
CA ALA A 81 -13.66 13.78 10.67
C ALA A 81 -14.45 14.61 11.69
N SER A 82 -14.36 14.30 12.98
CA SER A 82 -15.06 14.95 14.09
C SER A 82 -14.10 15.78 14.94
N ASN A 83 -14.65 16.66 15.81
CA ASN A 83 -13.85 17.48 16.71
C ASN A 83 -14.28 17.31 18.17
N GLY A 84 -13.41 17.69 19.10
CA GLY A 84 -13.72 17.77 20.52
C GLY A 84 -14.14 16.44 21.14
N ILE A 85 -15.22 16.46 21.93
CA ILE A 85 -15.68 15.30 22.70
C ILE A 85 -16.21 14.17 21.82
N GLU A 86 -16.78 14.50 20.66
CA GLU A 86 -17.28 13.50 19.72
C GLU A 86 -16.12 12.68 19.12
N ALA A 87 -15.05 13.34 18.71
CA ALA A 87 -13.83 12.67 18.23
C ALA A 87 -13.27 11.71 19.28
N PHE A 88 -13.24 12.13 20.55
CA PHE A 88 -12.81 11.28 21.67
C PHE A 88 -13.69 10.04 21.82
N LEU A 89 -15.03 10.22 21.81
CA LEU A 89 -15.97 9.09 21.95
C LEU A 89 -15.87 8.10 20.80
N HIS A 90 -15.71 8.57 19.57
CA HIS A 90 -15.49 7.71 18.41
C HIS A 90 -14.20 6.91 18.55
N ARG A 91 -13.09 7.58 18.93
CA ARG A 91 -11.82 6.92 19.16
C ARG A 91 -11.87 5.87 20.27
N GLN A 92 -12.56 6.19 21.39
CA GLN A 92 -12.73 5.26 22.51
C GLN A 92 -13.47 3.97 22.07
N HIS A 93 -14.55 4.12 21.30
CA HIS A 93 -15.28 2.98 20.75
C HIS A 93 -14.40 2.18 19.77
N GLY A 94 -13.66 2.87 18.91
CA GLY A 94 -12.70 2.24 17.99
C GLY A 94 -11.66 1.39 18.71
N LEU A 95 -11.08 1.89 19.81
CA LEU A 95 -10.10 1.15 20.62
C LEU A 95 -10.70 -0.10 21.27
N ASP A 96 -11.94 -0.02 21.79
CA ASP A 96 -12.64 -1.17 22.38
C ASP A 96 -12.87 -2.27 21.32
N GLN A 97 -13.39 -1.90 20.16
CA GLN A 97 -13.64 -2.84 19.07
C GLN A 97 -12.34 -3.42 18.50
N TYR A 98 -11.28 -2.61 18.39
CA TYR A 98 -9.97 -3.09 17.97
C TYR A 98 -9.38 -4.10 18.95
N GLY A 99 -9.49 -3.84 20.26
CA GLY A 99 -9.08 -4.79 21.29
C GLY A 99 -9.79 -6.14 21.15
N ARG A 100 -11.11 -6.14 20.91
CA ARG A 100 -11.89 -7.36 20.64
C ARG A 100 -11.43 -8.05 19.35
N ALA A 101 -11.19 -7.28 18.29
CA ALA A 101 -10.71 -7.81 17.03
C ALA A 101 -9.36 -8.54 17.20
N LEU A 102 -8.41 -7.96 17.93
CA LEU A 102 -7.11 -8.58 18.20
C LEU A 102 -7.24 -9.91 18.96
N VAL A 103 -8.13 -9.98 19.96
CA VAL A 103 -8.42 -11.24 20.67
C VAL A 103 -9.00 -12.28 19.71
N GLY A 104 -9.97 -11.90 18.89
CA GLY A 104 -10.59 -12.78 17.89
C GLY A 104 -9.58 -13.25 16.82
N MET A 105 -8.71 -12.36 16.32
CA MET A 105 -7.62 -12.69 15.39
C MET A 105 -6.69 -13.75 15.97
N ARG A 106 -6.26 -13.54 17.23
CA ARG A 106 -5.40 -14.51 17.93
C ARG A 106 -6.05 -15.88 18.06
N GLN A 107 -7.33 -15.93 18.37
CA GLN A 107 -8.08 -17.19 18.47
C GLN A 107 -8.23 -17.88 17.12
N ALA A 108 -8.58 -17.12 16.08
CA ALA A 108 -8.77 -17.63 14.72
C ALA A 108 -7.47 -18.15 14.09
N LEU A 109 -6.32 -17.55 14.41
CA LEU A 109 -5.02 -17.92 13.86
C LEU A 109 -4.30 -19.03 14.66
N ASN A 110 -4.61 -19.20 15.94
CA ASN A 110 -4.06 -20.27 16.79
C ASN A 110 -4.85 -21.57 16.71
N GLY A 111 -5.96 -21.62 15.99
CA GLY A 111 -6.79 -22.81 15.82
C GLY A 111 -6.12 -23.88 14.95
N SER A 112 -6.61 -25.12 15.03
CA SER A 112 -6.12 -26.29 14.26
C SER A 112 -6.30 -26.14 12.73
N SER A 113 -7.01 -25.14 12.28
CA SER A 113 -7.28 -24.80 10.87
C SER A 113 -6.60 -23.48 10.52
N TYR A 114 -5.25 -23.49 10.41
CA TYR A 114 -4.53 -22.35 9.88
C TYR A 114 -5.03 -22.03 8.47
N ASN A 115 -5.45 -20.79 8.25
CA ASN A 115 -5.91 -20.31 6.96
C ASN A 115 -5.12 -19.06 6.59
N ALA A 116 -4.28 -19.19 5.57
CA ALA A 116 -3.41 -18.12 5.09
C ALA A 116 -4.21 -16.87 4.68
N ARG A 117 -5.39 -17.05 4.05
CA ARG A 117 -6.27 -15.94 3.68
C ARG A 117 -6.71 -15.13 4.90
N LYS A 118 -7.09 -15.80 6.00
CA LYS A 118 -7.47 -15.12 7.25
C LYS A 118 -6.28 -14.37 7.85
N ALA A 119 -5.08 -14.96 7.81
CA ALA A 119 -3.86 -14.33 8.31
C ALA A 119 -3.51 -13.08 7.49
N LEU A 120 -3.61 -13.14 6.18
CA LEU A 120 -3.40 -11.99 5.30
C LEU A 120 -4.43 -10.88 5.58
N ILE A 121 -5.73 -11.20 5.66
CA ILE A 121 -6.76 -10.21 6.00
C ILE A 121 -6.48 -9.59 7.38
N ALA A 122 -6.09 -10.37 8.38
CA ALA A 122 -5.73 -9.86 9.70
C ALA A 122 -4.55 -8.88 9.64
N CYS A 123 -3.47 -9.20 8.92
CA CYS A 123 -2.34 -8.30 8.71
C CYS A 123 -2.76 -6.98 8.03
N LEU A 124 -3.62 -7.05 7.02
CA LEU A 124 -4.12 -5.88 6.30
C LEU A 124 -4.97 -4.97 7.19
N LEU A 125 -5.85 -5.56 8.01
CA LEU A 125 -6.70 -4.82 8.95
C LEU A 125 -5.88 -4.15 10.06
N VAL A 126 -4.92 -4.87 10.66
CA VAL A 126 -4.04 -4.30 11.68
C VAL A 126 -3.17 -3.18 11.08
N TYR A 127 -2.58 -3.41 9.90
CA TYR A 127 -1.85 -2.36 9.18
C TYR A 127 -2.68 -1.07 9.04
N SER A 128 -3.92 -1.20 8.58
CA SER A 128 -4.78 -0.05 8.32
C SER A 128 -5.17 0.69 9.60
N ILE A 129 -5.52 -0.05 10.67
CA ILE A 129 -5.87 0.52 11.97
C ILE A 129 -4.67 1.26 12.57
N GLU A 130 -3.50 0.62 12.60
CA GLU A 130 -2.28 1.20 13.18
C GLU A 130 -1.80 2.42 12.38
N SER A 131 -1.94 2.38 11.04
CA SER A 131 -1.62 3.53 10.17
C SER A 131 -2.53 4.73 10.46
N ILE A 132 -3.84 4.51 10.61
CA ILE A 132 -4.80 5.57 10.97
C ILE A 132 -4.48 6.16 12.35
N GLN A 133 -3.98 5.37 13.28
CA GLN A 133 -3.59 5.83 14.60
C GLN A 133 -2.19 6.46 14.67
N GLY A 134 -1.41 6.41 13.58
CA GLY A 134 -0.05 6.97 13.51
C GLY A 134 1.04 6.03 14.04
N HIS A 135 0.72 4.77 14.35
CA HIS A 135 1.68 3.77 14.83
C HIS A 135 2.43 3.10 13.67
N LEU A 136 3.15 3.88 12.88
CA LEU A 136 3.73 3.47 11.60
C LEU A 136 4.70 2.27 11.70
N ALA A 137 5.47 2.17 12.80
CA ALA A 137 6.38 1.03 12.99
C ALA A 137 5.63 -0.30 13.15
N ILE A 138 4.50 -0.30 13.88
CA ILE A 138 3.65 -1.48 14.06
C ILE A 138 2.97 -1.82 12.73
N ALA A 139 2.44 -0.81 12.04
CA ALA A 139 1.84 -0.99 10.73
C ALA A 139 2.83 -1.62 9.74
N ALA A 140 4.05 -1.08 9.62
CA ALA A 140 5.10 -1.62 8.76
C ALA A 140 5.47 -3.07 9.11
N ALA A 141 5.52 -3.43 10.39
CA ALA A 141 5.79 -4.81 10.83
C ALA A 141 4.69 -5.78 10.35
N HIS A 142 3.42 -5.38 10.41
CA HIS A 142 2.31 -6.21 9.92
C HIS A 142 2.26 -6.28 8.39
N ALA A 143 2.59 -5.20 7.69
CA ALA A 143 2.74 -5.23 6.23
C ALA A 143 3.84 -6.21 5.81
N ALA A 144 5.01 -6.14 6.45
CA ALA A 144 6.13 -7.04 6.18
C ALA A 144 5.80 -8.51 6.51
N SER A 145 5.05 -8.76 7.60
CA SER A 145 4.63 -10.12 7.97
C SER A 145 3.67 -10.72 6.95
N GLY A 146 2.69 -9.95 6.50
CA GLY A 146 1.74 -10.38 5.47
C GLY A 146 2.40 -10.58 4.11
N GLU A 147 3.32 -9.69 3.72
CA GLU A 147 4.11 -9.82 2.49
C GLU A 147 5.00 -11.06 2.50
N ASN A 148 5.69 -11.34 3.61
CA ASN A 148 6.48 -12.55 3.75
C ASN A 148 5.62 -13.82 3.62
N LEU A 149 4.46 -13.84 4.29
CA LEU A 149 3.51 -14.95 4.16
C LEU A 149 3.04 -15.14 2.71
N LEU A 150 2.66 -14.06 2.04
CA LEU A 150 2.24 -14.10 0.64
C LEU A 150 3.37 -14.60 -0.27
N HIS A 151 4.59 -14.12 -0.04
CA HIS A 151 5.75 -14.56 -0.81
C HIS A 151 6.03 -16.06 -0.64
N GLU A 152 5.97 -16.60 0.58
CA GLU A 152 6.12 -18.04 0.82
C GLU A 152 5.06 -18.84 0.05
N ILE A 153 3.82 -18.36 0.00
CA ILE A 153 2.75 -19.03 -0.73
C ILE A 153 2.98 -19.00 -2.25
N VAL A 154 3.37 -17.83 -2.77
CA VAL A 154 3.49 -17.62 -4.23
C VAL A 154 4.79 -18.17 -4.79
N PHE A 155 5.93 -17.98 -4.12
CA PHE A 155 7.25 -18.28 -4.68
C PHE A 155 7.88 -19.59 -4.18
N ASP A 156 7.62 -20.03 -2.95
CA ASP A 156 8.21 -21.26 -2.42
C ASP A 156 7.53 -22.53 -2.95
N ARG A 157 6.32 -22.44 -3.49
CA ARG A 157 5.65 -23.55 -4.17
C ARG A 157 6.03 -23.59 -5.66
N LYS A 158 7.29 -23.90 -5.99
CA LYS A 158 7.86 -24.37 -7.28
C LYS A 158 7.04 -24.21 -8.57
N ALA A 159 6.32 -23.12 -8.77
CA ALA A 159 5.54 -22.90 -9.99
C ALA A 159 6.18 -21.84 -10.89
N LYS A 160 6.74 -22.29 -11.98
CA LYS A 160 7.59 -21.54 -12.92
C LYS A 160 6.83 -20.75 -14.01
N THR A 161 5.49 -20.68 -14.01
CA THR A 161 4.75 -20.22 -15.21
C THR A 161 3.47 -19.44 -14.92
N LEU A 162 3.44 -18.53 -13.92
CA LEU A 162 2.19 -17.81 -13.60
C LEU A 162 2.30 -16.30 -13.79
N PRO A 163 1.19 -15.63 -14.18
CA PRO A 163 1.12 -14.19 -14.19
C PRO A 163 1.48 -13.61 -12.81
N PRO A 164 2.17 -12.49 -12.74
CA PRO A 164 2.86 -12.01 -11.54
C PRO A 164 1.99 -11.62 -10.35
N LEU A 165 0.67 -11.56 -10.51
CA LEU A 165 -0.29 -11.14 -9.50
C LEU A 165 -1.48 -12.11 -9.37
N SER A 166 -1.36 -13.32 -9.92
CA SER A 166 -2.40 -14.35 -9.82
C SER A 166 -2.00 -15.43 -8.83
N CYS A 167 -2.83 -15.64 -7.81
CA CYS A 167 -2.71 -16.73 -6.85
C CYS A 167 -3.36 -18.02 -7.35
N GLN A 168 -3.35 -18.30 -8.65
CA GLN A 168 -4.00 -19.48 -9.26
C GLN A 168 -3.55 -20.82 -8.66
N GLN A 169 -2.50 -20.83 -7.85
CA GLN A 169 -1.99 -22.04 -7.18
C GLN A 169 -2.64 -22.33 -5.83
N ASP A 170 -3.21 -21.32 -5.19
CA ASP A 170 -4.02 -21.50 -4.01
C ASP A 170 -5.39 -20.83 -4.24
N PRO A 171 -6.41 -21.62 -4.62
CA PRO A 171 -7.74 -21.06 -4.89
C PRO A 171 -8.39 -20.40 -3.67
N THR A 172 -7.74 -20.46 -2.51
CA THR A 172 -8.21 -19.81 -1.28
C THR A 172 -7.74 -18.37 -1.13
N ILE A 173 -6.78 -17.91 -1.95
CA ILE A 173 -6.24 -16.54 -1.89
C ILE A 173 -6.66 -15.77 -3.13
N ASP A 174 -7.37 -14.67 -2.90
CA ASP A 174 -7.88 -13.79 -3.96
C ASP A 174 -6.74 -12.97 -4.59
N ASP A 175 -6.76 -12.80 -5.92
CA ASP A 175 -5.81 -11.94 -6.63
C ASP A 175 -5.85 -10.49 -6.13
N ASP A 176 -7.03 -10.01 -5.75
CA ASP A 176 -7.20 -8.66 -5.18
C ASP A 176 -6.46 -8.52 -3.85
N LEU A 177 -6.42 -9.58 -3.02
CA LEU A 177 -5.65 -9.59 -1.78
C LEU A 177 -4.14 -9.57 -2.06
N CYS A 178 -3.68 -10.28 -3.10
CA CYS A 178 -2.29 -10.25 -3.55
C CYS A 178 -1.87 -8.84 -3.99
N ARG A 179 -2.74 -8.13 -4.73
CA ARG A 179 -2.50 -6.73 -5.14
C ARG A 179 -2.43 -5.79 -3.95
N ALA A 180 -3.34 -5.94 -2.98
CA ALA A 180 -3.31 -5.12 -1.77
C ALA A 180 -1.98 -5.24 -1.01
N PHE A 181 -1.44 -6.46 -0.90
CA PHE A 181 -0.12 -6.65 -0.28
C PHE A 181 1.03 -6.11 -1.13
N SER A 182 0.93 -6.13 -2.45
CA SER A 182 1.92 -5.48 -3.32
C SER A 182 1.99 -3.98 -3.07
N ASP A 183 0.83 -3.32 -2.87
CA ASP A 183 0.77 -1.91 -2.51
C ASP A 183 1.33 -1.64 -1.11
N LEU A 184 1.01 -2.51 -0.14
CA LEU A 184 1.54 -2.38 1.22
C LEU A 184 3.06 -2.56 1.26
N ASP A 185 3.60 -3.47 0.47
CA ASP A 185 5.03 -3.69 0.37
C ASP A 185 5.75 -2.43 -0.13
N LEU A 186 5.21 -1.80 -1.18
CA LEU A 186 5.71 -0.52 -1.67
C LEU A 186 5.68 0.57 -0.60
N GLN A 187 4.59 0.66 0.16
CA GLN A 187 4.49 1.63 1.25
C GLN A 187 5.53 1.38 2.34
N ALA A 188 5.68 0.11 2.75
CA ALA A 188 6.66 -0.26 3.77
C ALA A 188 8.09 0.05 3.31
N LEU A 189 8.44 -0.23 2.04
CA LEU A 189 9.73 0.11 1.45
C LEU A 189 10.01 1.62 1.46
N CYS A 190 8.96 2.44 1.31
CA CYS A 190 9.12 3.90 1.27
C CYS A 190 9.20 4.54 2.67
N VAL A 191 8.59 3.94 3.70
CA VAL A 191 8.41 4.58 5.02
C VAL A 191 9.43 4.08 6.04
N ILE A 192 9.45 2.79 6.32
CA ILE A 192 10.34 2.17 7.30
C ILE A 192 10.73 0.79 6.77
N ASP A 193 11.89 0.71 6.17
CA ASP A 193 12.40 -0.57 5.68
C ASP A 193 13.42 -1.16 6.66
N CYS A 194 13.00 -2.17 7.40
CA CYS A 194 13.84 -2.91 8.35
C CYS A 194 14.41 -4.22 7.77
N ARG A 195 14.27 -4.44 6.47
CA ARG A 195 14.68 -5.70 5.82
C ARG A 195 16.20 -5.80 5.71
N SER A 196 16.70 -7.04 5.76
CA SER A 196 18.13 -7.29 5.53
C SER A 196 18.48 -7.16 4.04
N SER A 197 19.73 -6.80 3.75
CA SER A 197 20.24 -6.72 2.37
C SER A 197 20.07 -8.04 1.60
N LYS A 198 20.26 -9.18 2.26
CA LYS A 198 20.05 -10.50 1.67
C LYS A 198 18.60 -10.71 1.21
N LEU A 199 17.64 -10.17 1.97
CA LEU A 199 16.23 -10.23 1.59
C LEU A 199 15.96 -9.34 0.38
N HIS A 200 16.51 -8.12 0.33
CA HIS A 200 16.40 -7.24 -0.84
C HIS A 200 16.98 -7.89 -2.09
N GLU A 201 18.20 -8.46 -2.02
CA GLU A 201 18.82 -9.16 -3.14
C GLU A 201 17.98 -10.34 -3.64
N ARG A 202 17.39 -11.13 -2.71
CA ARG A 202 16.48 -12.22 -3.06
C ARG A 202 15.25 -11.70 -3.78
N ARG A 203 14.58 -10.69 -3.21
CA ARG A 203 13.38 -10.07 -3.80
C ARG A 203 13.65 -9.49 -5.19
N THR A 204 14.78 -8.79 -5.36
CA THR A 204 15.19 -8.25 -6.66
C THR A 204 15.30 -9.36 -7.71
N ARG A 205 15.90 -10.50 -7.37
CA ARG A 205 16.02 -11.66 -8.28
C ARG A 205 14.68 -12.30 -8.60
N ASP A 206 13.84 -12.52 -7.57
CA ASP A 206 12.52 -13.14 -7.74
C ASP A 206 11.63 -12.27 -8.66
N LEU A 207 11.61 -10.95 -8.44
CA LEU A 207 10.87 -10.01 -9.28
C LEU A 207 11.44 -9.88 -10.69
N ASN A 208 12.76 -10.04 -10.88
CA ASN A 208 13.37 -10.06 -12.20
C ASN A 208 12.84 -11.22 -13.07
N HIS A 209 12.67 -12.40 -12.48
CA HIS A 209 12.07 -13.53 -13.19
C HIS A 209 10.64 -13.26 -13.66
N LEU A 210 9.87 -12.49 -12.89
CA LEU A 210 8.52 -12.09 -13.29
C LEU A 210 8.54 -11.11 -14.46
N LEU A 211 9.44 -10.12 -14.46
CA LEU A 211 9.54 -9.13 -15.53
C LEU A 211 9.88 -9.73 -16.89
N LEU A 212 10.55 -10.89 -16.93
CA LEU A 212 10.79 -11.60 -18.18
C LEU A 212 9.50 -12.07 -18.89
N SER A 213 8.39 -12.14 -18.16
CA SER A 213 7.07 -12.51 -18.70
C SER A 213 6.16 -11.30 -18.97
N MET A 214 6.67 -10.05 -18.87
CA MET A 214 5.89 -8.86 -19.14
C MET A 214 5.37 -8.86 -20.59
N PRO A 215 4.07 -8.64 -20.83
CA PRO A 215 3.52 -8.64 -22.17
C PRO A 215 3.99 -7.42 -22.97
N SER A 216 3.96 -7.53 -24.29
CA SER A 216 4.29 -6.44 -25.20
C SER A 216 3.19 -5.39 -25.36
N SER A 217 2.01 -5.62 -24.77
CA SER A 217 0.87 -4.69 -24.73
C SER A 217 0.01 -4.98 -23.51
N PHE A 218 -0.65 -3.96 -22.97
CA PHE A 218 -1.59 -4.09 -21.85
C PHE A 218 -3.03 -3.89 -22.33
N SER A 219 -3.97 -4.63 -21.76
CA SER A 219 -5.39 -4.56 -22.11
C SER A 219 -6.10 -3.35 -21.53
N ASN A 220 -5.60 -2.80 -20.40
CA ASN A 220 -6.18 -1.68 -19.69
C ASN A 220 -5.16 -1.06 -18.71
N LEU A 221 -5.50 0.13 -18.19
CA LEU A 221 -4.63 0.86 -17.26
C LEU A 221 -4.37 0.08 -15.95
N LYS A 222 -5.33 -0.73 -15.48
CA LYS A 222 -5.14 -1.55 -14.28
C LYS A 222 -4.06 -2.61 -14.49
N GLU A 223 -4.10 -3.33 -15.61
CA GLU A 223 -3.07 -4.33 -15.95
C GLU A 223 -1.69 -3.68 -16.07
N SER A 224 -1.60 -2.53 -16.75
CA SER A 224 -0.34 -1.81 -16.87
C SER A 224 0.20 -1.36 -15.49
N HIS A 225 -0.67 -0.94 -14.58
CA HIS A 225 -0.32 -0.57 -13.23
C HIS A 225 0.12 -1.78 -12.39
N ASP A 226 -0.48 -2.94 -12.56
CA ASP A 226 -0.07 -4.18 -11.89
C ASP A 226 1.40 -4.53 -12.25
N TRP A 227 1.78 -4.39 -13.52
CA TRP A 227 3.17 -4.56 -13.96
C TRP A 227 4.08 -3.45 -13.45
N TRP A 228 3.58 -2.22 -13.44
CA TRP A 228 4.30 -1.09 -12.87
C TRP A 228 4.68 -1.30 -11.41
N GLN A 229 3.79 -1.87 -10.62
CA GLN A 229 4.08 -2.19 -9.21
C GLN A 229 5.23 -3.19 -9.05
N ILE A 230 5.35 -4.16 -9.95
CA ILE A 230 6.47 -5.11 -9.94
C ILE A 230 7.79 -4.37 -10.20
N ILE A 231 7.81 -3.49 -11.19
CA ILE A 231 8.96 -2.65 -11.53
C ILE A 231 9.33 -1.77 -10.33
N MET A 232 8.38 -1.06 -9.73
CA MET A 232 8.62 -0.22 -8.56
C MET A 232 9.22 -1.01 -7.40
N ARG A 233 8.63 -2.15 -7.03
CA ARG A 233 9.11 -3.00 -5.94
C ARG A 233 10.54 -3.46 -6.19
N ARG A 234 10.82 -3.95 -7.40
CA ARG A 234 12.17 -4.38 -7.79
C ARG A 234 13.18 -3.23 -7.69
N ASN A 235 12.81 -2.05 -8.18
CA ASN A 235 13.66 -0.86 -8.10
C ASN A 235 13.94 -0.46 -6.65
N PHE A 236 12.93 -0.42 -5.78
CA PHE A 236 13.13 -0.09 -4.37
C PHE A 236 14.05 -1.10 -3.65
N HIS A 237 13.89 -2.40 -3.91
CA HIS A 237 14.78 -3.40 -3.36
C HIS A 237 16.23 -3.22 -3.83
N TRP A 238 16.42 -2.91 -5.12
CA TRP A 238 17.75 -2.61 -5.64
C TRP A 238 18.33 -1.31 -5.04
N ILE A 239 17.54 -0.25 -4.95
CA ILE A 239 17.97 1.03 -4.36
C ILE A 239 18.44 0.82 -2.90
N ALA A 240 17.72 0.02 -2.12
CA ALA A 240 18.10 -0.31 -0.73
C ALA A 240 19.47 -1.00 -0.68
N THR A 241 19.72 -1.96 -1.58
CA THR A 241 21.01 -2.66 -1.68
C THR A 241 22.11 -1.73 -2.17
N ALA A 242 21.86 -0.95 -3.22
CA ALA A 242 22.82 -0.04 -3.80
C ALA A 242 23.26 1.07 -2.82
N ARG A 243 22.32 1.65 -2.08
CA ARG A 243 22.62 2.63 -1.02
C ARG A 243 23.53 2.06 0.07
N LYS A 244 23.31 0.81 0.46
CA LYS A 244 24.17 0.15 1.43
C LYS A 244 25.59 -0.05 0.87
N THR A 245 25.74 -0.50 -0.37
CA THR A 245 27.03 -0.65 -1.03
C THR A 245 27.79 0.68 -1.05
N ILE A 246 27.13 1.78 -1.41
CA ILE A 246 27.73 3.12 -1.40
C ILE A 246 28.19 3.54 0.00
N LEU A 247 27.40 3.23 1.03
CA LEU A 247 27.77 3.53 2.41
C LEU A 247 28.98 2.72 2.89
N GLU A 248 29.09 1.44 2.47
CA GLU A 248 30.20 0.54 2.80
C GLU A 248 31.51 0.93 2.08
N GLU A 249 31.40 1.46 0.84
CA GLU A 249 32.54 1.93 0.04
C GLU A 249 33.05 3.32 0.48
N ARG A 250 32.32 4.02 1.35
CA ARG A 250 32.69 5.36 1.79
C ARG A 250 33.95 5.33 2.65
N PRO A 251 34.98 6.16 2.38
CA PRO A 251 36.16 6.27 3.23
C PRO A 251 35.76 6.67 4.65
N LYS A 252 36.29 5.96 5.65
CA LYS A 252 35.95 6.18 7.07
C LYS A 252 36.40 7.54 7.60
N ASP A 253 37.31 8.22 6.88
CA ASP A 253 37.91 9.51 7.26
C ASP A 253 37.07 10.71 6.82
N VAL A 254 35.98 10.51 6.08
CA VAL A 254 35.07 11.60 5.72
C VAL A 254 34.02 11.71 6.84
N GLU A 255 34.22 12.67 7.74
CA GLU A 255 33.18 13.04 8.71
C GLU A 255 31.87 13.26 7.98
N SER A 256 30.83 12.59 8.47
CA SER A 256 29.48 12.86 7.99
C SER A 256 29.21 14.34 8.18
N PRO A 257 28.86 15.12 7.14
CA PRO A 257 28.42 16.47 7.39
C PRO A 257 27.30 16.39 8.42
N SER A 258 27.55 16.98 9.61
CA SER A 258 26.54 17.12 10.64
C SER A 258 25.44 18.01 10.06
N ILE A 259 24.43 17.37 9.50
CA ILE A 259 23.22 18.09 9.13
C ILE A 259 22.54 18.39 10.45
N LEU A 260 22.75 19.61 10.93
CA LEU A 260 21.89 20.20 11.94
C LEU A 260 20.48 20.19 11.34
N ILE A 261 19.65 19.26 11.79
CA ILE A 261 18.22 19.31 11.55
C ILE A 261 17.74 20.47 12.42
N PRO A 262 17.25 21.59 11.83
CA PRO A 262 16.65 22.63 12.63
C PRO A 262 15.48 22.02 13.41
N ASP A 263 15.37 22.35 14.69
CA ASP A 263 14.21 21.97 15.47
C ASP A 263 12.93 22.43 14.77
N TYR A 264 11.96 21.57 14.68
CA TYR A 264 10.73 21.70 13.88
C TYR A 264 9.84 22.89 14.30
N GLU A 265 10.15 23.56 15.40
CA GLU A 265 9.39 24.70 15.92
C GLU A 265 9.75 26.07 15.27
N GLU A 266 10.81 26.15 14.46
CA GLU A 266 11.29 27.43 13.88
C GLU A 266 11.24 27.49 12.33
N LEU A 267 10.60 26.58 11.63
CA LEU A 267 10.42 26.69 10.17
C LEU A 267 9.30 27.69 9.83
N ASP A 268 9.66 28.97 9.80
CA ASP A 268 8.83 30.00 9.19
C ASP A 268 8.80 29.81 7.67
N LEU A 269 7.72 29.19 7.15
CA LEU A 269 7.51 28.90 5.75
C LEU A 269 7.34 30.14 4.84
N LYS A 270 7.62 31.36 5.37
CA LYS A 270 7.52 32.63 4.65
C LYS A 270 8.87 33.19 4.19
N ASP A 271 9.97 32.53 4.50
CA ASP A 271 11.28 33.02 4.07
C ASP A 271 11.61 32.50 2.65
N GLU A 272 11.33 33.33 1.65
CA GLU A 272 11.66 33.07 0.23
C GLU A 272 13.18 32.97 -0.03
N ASN A 273 14.02 33.17 0.98
CA ASN A 273 15.48 33.07 0.92
C ASN A 273 16.02 31.77 1.54
N CYS A 274 15.28 30.68 1.59
CA CYS A 274 15.84 29.39 1.94
C CYS A 274 16.94 29.02 0.93
N SER A 275 18.15 29.46 1.22
CA SER A 275 19.37 29.04 0.55
C SER A 275 19.50 27.54 0.71
N TRP A 276 19.18 26.81 -0.35
CA TRP A 276 19.53 25.41 -0.49
C TRP A 276 21.04 25.31 -0.38
N THR A 277 21.57 25.10 0.82
CA THR A 277 22.98 24.83 1.02
C THR A 277 23.33 23.65 0.13
N SER A 278 24.21 23.92 -0.85
CA SER A 278 24.68 22.95 -1.83
C SER A 278 25.29 21.76 -1.09
N VAL A 279 24.49 20.69 -0.94
CA VAL A 279 25.00 19.39 -0.50
C VAL A 279 25.98 18.95 -1.57
N ALA A 280 27.25 18.79 -1.20
CA ALA A 280 28.28 18.32 -2.14
C ALA A 280 27.88 16.93 -2.63
N VAL A 281 27.40 16.87 -3.86
CA VAL A 281 27.04 15.64 -4.53
C VAL A 281 28.31 14.99 -5.01
N ILE A 282 28.74 13.88 -4.42
CA ILE A 282 29.86 13.08 -4.90
C ILE A 282 29.27 11.98 -5.79
N PRO A 283 29.43 12.05 -7.11
CA PRO A 283 28.94 11.00 -8.00
C PRO A 283 29.61 9.66 -7.67
N SER A 284 28.84 8.58 -7.59
CA SER A 284 29.42 7.25 -7.46
C SER A 284 30.27 6.93 -8.69
N THR A 285 31.50 6.52 -8.46
CA THR A 285 32.43 6.07 -9.51
C THR A 285 32.32 4.58 -9.78
N ASN A 286 31.51 3.85 -8.99
CA ASN A 286 31.32 2.41 -9.12
C ASN A 286 30.68 2.06 -10.49
N PRO A 287 31.42 1.36 -11.39
CA PRO A 287 30.92 1.06 -12.74
C PRO A 287 29.75 0.08 -12.73
N THR A 288 29.69 -0.81 -11.76
CA THR A 288 28.59 -1.78 -11.61
C THR A 288 27.29 -1.06 -11.28
N LEU A 289 27.32 -0.15 -10.29
CA LEU A 289 26.13 0.65 -9.93
C LEU A 289 25.65 1.53 -11.09
N ARG A 290 26.56 2.03 -11.93
CA ARG A 290 26.18 2.80 -13.14
C ARG A 290 25.50 1.91 -14.17
N GLY A 291 26.04 0.70 -14.42
CA GLY A 291 25.44 -0.27 -15.33
C GLY A 291 24.06 -0.71 -14.86
N ASP A 292 23.95 -1.01 -13.57
CA ASP A 292 22.66 -1.36 -12.96
C ASP A 292 21.66 -0.23 -13.10
N CYS A 293 22.02 1.01 -12.75
CA CYS A 293 21.17 2.18 -12.87
C CYS A 293 20.63 2.37 -14.29
N ALA A 294 21.49 2.23 -15.31
CA ALA A 294 21.06 2.30 -16.71
C ALA A 294 20.02 1.21 -17.01
N THR A 295 20.28 -0.03 -16.58
CA THR A 295 19.35 -1.16 -16.78
C THR A 295 17.99 -0.89 -16.17
N TYR A 296 17.92 -0.36 -14.94
CA TYR A 296 16.66 -0.05 -14.27
C TYR A 296 15.91 1.11 -14.92
N LEU A 297 16.62 2.13 -15.41
CA LEU A 297 16.01 3.22 -16.17
C LEU A 297 15.48 2.74 -17.52
N ASP A 298 16.20 1.87 -18.22
CA ASP A 298 15.74 1.28 -19.48
C ASP A 298 14.49 0.42 -19.30
N GLU A 299 14.36 -0.31 -18.19
CA GLU A 299 13.15 -1.07 -17.87
C GLU A 299 11.94 -0.16 -17.61
N ILE A 300 12.16 0.95 -16.91
CA ILE A 300 11.11 1.96 -16.69
C ILE A 300 10.66 2.53 -18.03
N ALA A 301 11.61 2.95 -18.89
CA ALA A 301 11.33 3.49 -20.20
C ALA A 301 10.63 2.49 -21.12
N HIS A 302 11.02 1.22 -21.07
CA HIS A 302 10.36 0.15 -21.81
C HIS A 302 8.90 -0.03 -21.39
N TRP A 303 8.63 -0.14 -20.08
CA TRP A 303 7.27 -0.20 -19.59
C TRP A 303 6.46 1.04 -19.97
N GLU A 304 7.04 2.25 -19.82
CA GLU A 304 6.37 3.51 -20.17
C GLU A 304 5.97 3.52 -21.64
N SER A 305 6.82 3.03 -22.54
CA SER A 305 6.52 2.96 -23.97
C SER A 305 5.30 2.08 -24.29
N ILE A 306 5.12 0.98 -23.53
CA ILE A 306 3.97 0.07 -23.70
C ILE A 306 2.70 0.67 -23.07
N ALA A 307 2.82 1.33 -21.92
CA ALA A 307 1.71 1.90 -21.18
C ALA A 307 1.21 3.24 -21.73
N ALA A 308 2.04 3.95 -22.50
CA ALA A 308 1.77 5.32 -22.98
C ALA A 308 0.38 5.50 -23.60
N PRO A 309 -0.11 4.64 -24.51
CA PRO A 309 -1.44 4.83 -25.11
C PRO A 309 -2.57 4.83 -24.07
N LEU A 310 -2.51 3.93 -23.07
CA LEU A 310 -3.51 3.81 -22.03
C LEU A 310 -3.46 4.98 -21.03
N VAL A 311 -2.26 5.46 -20.73
CA VAL A 311 -2.07 6.60 -19.85
C VAL A 311 -2.55 7.88 -20.55
N GLU A 312 -2.26 8.06 -21.83
CA GLU A 312 -2.74 9.19 -22.62
C GLU A 312 -4.26 9.21 -22.73
N GLU A 313 -4.88 8.05 -22.99
CA GLU A 313 -6.34 7.90 -22.98
C GLU A 313 -6.93 8.30 -21.60
N GLY A 314 -6.34 7.84 -20.51
CA GLY A 314 -6.76 8.21 -19.16
C GLY A 314 -6.64 9.71 -18.90
N LEU A 315 -5.58 10.37 -19.36
CA LEU A 315 -5.39 11.83 -19.21
C LEU A 315 -6.37 12.67 -20.04
N GLN A 316 -7.03 12.09 -21.04
CA GLN A 316 -8.09 12.75 -21.81
C GLN A 316 -9.48 12.55 -21.20
N ALA A 317 -9.62 11.72 -20.17
CA ALA A 317 -10.85 11.54 -19.44
C ALA A 317 -11.20 12.81 -18.62
N PRO A 318 -12.47 12.99 -18.17
CA PRO A 318 -12.83 14.12 -17.31
C PRO A 318 -11.94 14.21 -16.06
N GLU A 319 -11.52 15.44 -15.69
CA GLU A 319 -10.56 15.68 -14.60
C GLU A 319 -10.94 15.05 -13.24
N ASP A 320 -12.25 14.95 -12.96
CA ASP A 320 -12.76 14.33 -11.74
C ASP A 320 -12.99 12.81 -11.88
N SER A 321 -12.70 12.24 -13.05
CA SER A 321 -12.87 10.80 -13.28
C SER A 321 -11.74 10.00 -12.62
N ARG A 322 -12.05 8.74 -12.31
CA ARG A 322 -11.06 7.83 -11.76
C ARG A 322 -9.96 7.49 -12.76
N GLU A 323 -10.30 7.42 -14.02
CA GLU A 323 -9.38 7.15 -15.12
C GLU A 323 -8.34 8.25 -15.22
N PHE A 324 -8.77 9.52 -15.15
CA PHE A 324 -7.86 10.68 -15.14
C PHE A 324 -6.93 10.66 -13.93
N LEU A 325 -7.50 10.50 -12.72
CA LEU A 325 -6.72 10.47 -11.49
C LEU A 325 -5.73 9.29 -11.46
N ALA A 326 -6.15 8.11 -11.95
CA ALA A 326 -5.27 6.95 -12.06
C ALA A 326 -4.11 7.20 -13.04
N ALA A 327 -4.37 7.80 -14.19
CA ALA A 327 -3.34 8.15 -15.16
C ALA A 327 -2.36 9.20 -14.61
N CYS A 328 -2.85 10.23 -13.91
CA CYS A 328 -2.01 11.21 -13.22
C CYS A 328 -1.13 10.54 -12.16
N LEU A 329 -1.70 9.64 -11.35
CA LEU A 329 -0.96 8.91 -10.33
C LEU A 329 0.19 8.11 -10.95
N VAL A 330 -0.08 7.37 -12.01
CA VAL A 330 0.94 6.59 -12.72
C VAL A 330 2.07 7.49 -13.22
N LYS A 331 1.76 8.63 -13.85
CA LYS A 331 2.77 9.60 -14.30
C LYS A 331 3.65 10.10 -13.16
N ILE A 332 3.06 10.46 -12.03
CA ILE A 332 3.79 10.90 -10.85
C ILE A 332 4.70 9.79 -10.32
N GLN A 333 4.19 8.57 -10.22
CA GLN A 333 4.97 7.42 -9.74
C GLN A 333 6.17 7.12 -10.65
N VAL A 334 6.00 7.19 -11.98
CA VAL A 334 7.09 7.01 -12.96
C VAL A 334 8.17 8.07 -12.75
N ALA A 335 7.78 9.34 -12.74
CA ALA A 335 8.73 10.45 -12.56
C ALA A 335 9.50 10.31 -11.22
N MET A 336 8.80 10.00 -10.15
CA MET A 336 9.41 9.79 -8.85
C MET A 336 10.37 8.60 -8.83
N MET A 337 10.03 7.49 -9.47
CA MET A 337 10.89 6.31 -9.54
C MET A 337 12.16 6.60 -10.34
N MET A 338 12.06 7.29 -11.48
CA MET A 338 13.22 7.72 -12.26
C MET A 338 14.17 8.59 -11.42
N ILE A 339 13.64 9.54 -10.66
CA ILE A 339 14.43 10.38 -9.74
C ILE A 339 15.10 9.52 -8.66
N GLN A 340 14.38 8.56 -8.05
CA GLN A 340 14.92 7.69 -7.01
C GLN A 340 16.06 6.81 -7.54
N VAL A 341 15.90 6.20 -8.71
CA VAL A 341 16.93 5.39 -9.36
C VAL A 341 18.15 6.26 -9.72
N ALA A 342 17.96 7.40 -10.35
CA ALA A 342 19.05 8.32 -10.70
C ALA A 342 19.77 8.85 -9.45
N SER A 343 19.06 9.09 -8.35
CA SER A 343 19.63 9.60 -7.09
C SER A 343 20.65 8.66 -6.45
N VAL A 344 20.62 7.37 -6.75
CA VAL A 344 21.61 6.40 -6.29
C VAL A 344 23.02 6.78 -6.77
N LEU A 345 23.15 7.22 -8.03
CA LEU A 345 24.43 7.64 -8.60
C LEU A 345 24.93 8.97 -8.04
N LEU A 346 24.02 9.83 -7.61
CA LEU A 346 24.35 11.16 -7.13
C LEU A 346 24.79 11.20 -5.67
N SER A 347 24.79 10.05 -4.97
CA SER A 347 25.13 10.01 -3.54
C SER A 347 24.36 11.06 -2.72
N MET A 348 23.22 11.53 -3.26
CA MET A 348 22.35 12.45 -2.55
C MET A 348 21.81 11.71 -1.35
N GLN A 349 22.33 12.03 -0.15
CA GLN A 349 21.50 12.00 1.03
C GLN A 349 20.43 13.10 0.86
N LEU A 350 19.47 12.84 -0.03
CA LEU A 350 18.17 13.36 0.21
C LEU A 350 17.76 12.67 1.52
N ASN A 351 17.87 13.37 2.62
CA ASN A 351 17.13 13.08 3.84
C ASN A 351 15.62 13.23 3.56
N GLY A 352 15.24 12.89 2.35
CA GLY A 352 13.90 12.90 1.81
C GLY A 352 13.02 11.76 2.30
N THR A 353 13.49 10.94 3.26
CA THR A 353 12.57 10.09 3.99
C THR A 353 11.49 10.92 4.68
N HIS A 354 11.79 12.10 5.21
CA HIS A 354 10.77 12.95 5.82
C HIS A 354 9.90 13.70 4.81
N THR A 355 10.45 14.22 3.73
CA THR A 355 9.65 14.94 2.72
C THR A 355 8.81 13.96 1.91
N PHE A 356 9.35 12.80 1.59
CA PHE A 356 8.64 11.71 0.93
C PHE A 356 7.64 11.04 1.87
N HIS A 357 7.99 10.89 3.14
CA HIS A 357 7.12 10.44 4.20
C HIS A 357 5.90 11.37 4.37
N ASN A 358 6.11 12.67 4.43
CA ASN A 358 5.02 13.64 4.52
C ASN A 358 4.16 13.67 3.25
N PHE A 359 4.75 13.50 2.06
CA PHE A 359 4.03 13.38 0.81
C PHE A 359 3.21 12.07 0.77
N ILE A 360 3.80 10.94 1.16
CA ILE A 360 3.07 9.67 1.24
C ILE A 360 2.02 9.72 2.36
N GLN A 361 2.30 10.36 3.51
CA GLN A 361 1.27 10.55 4.54
C GLN A 361 0.10 11.42 4.06
N SER A 362 0.36 12.46 3.25
CA SER A 362 -0.72 13.23 2.63
C SER A 362 -1.52 12.42 1.60
N TRP A 363 -0.99 11.27 1.17
CA TRP A 363 -1.63 10.35 0.24
C TRP A 363 -2.33 9.17 0.95
N ILE A 364 -1.87 8.81 2.15
CA ILE A 364 -2.48 7.78 3.02
C ILE A 364 -3.64 8.39 3.82
N MET A 365 -3.62 9.69 4.03
CA MET A 365 -4.65 10.46 4.73
C MET A 365 -5.65 11.09 3.78
#